data_96afdf8fe5e9916995b2fcbe2cdbf0a5
#
_entry.id   96afdf8fe5e9916995b2fcbe2cdbf0a5
#
_cell.length_a   1.000
_cell.length_b   1.000
_cell.length_c   1.000
_cell.angle_alpha   90.00
_cell.angle_beta   90.00
_cell.angle_gamma   90.00
#
_symmetry.space_group_name_H-M   'P 1'
#
loop_
_entity.id
_entity.type
_entity.pdbx_description
1 polymer ?
#
loop_
_entity_poly.entity_id
_entity_poly.type
_entity_poly.pdbx_seq_one_letter_code
_entity_poly.pdbx_strand_id
1 'polypeptide(L)'
;VTKIALAIAGSEASGGAGAQTDLKTFHQLGVFGCTSLTCIVSFDPHNDWGHRFVPVDPQVIHDQIEAAVAVHGRVDAVKIGMLGTPTTIGVVAEALESYQFPKVILDPVLICKGQEPGAALDTDNALREKLLPR
;
A
#
# COMPACT_ATOMS: atom_id res chain seq x y z
N VAL A 1 24.56 1.70 -8.97
CA VAL A 1 23.48 0.71 -9.06
C VAL A 1 22.16 1.38 -8.70
N THR A 2 21.16 1.23 -9.56
CA THR A 2 19.83 1.78 -9.33
C THR A 2 19.19 1.10 -8.12
N LYS A 3 18.65 1.89 -7.21
CA LYS A 3 17.90 1.38 -6.06
C LYS A 3 16.50 0.95 -6.48
N ILE A 4 15.97 -0.06 -5.81
CA ILE A 4 14.64 -0.62 -6.02
C ILE A 4 13.76 -0.27 -4.81
N ALA A 5 12.61 0.34 -5.07
CA ALA A 5 11.64 0.64 -4.02
C ALA A 5 10.29 0.01 -4.35
N LEU A 6 9.67 -0.57 -3.35
CA LEU A 6 8.33 -1.16 -3.45
C LEU A 6 7.33 -0.29 -2.71
N ALA A 7 6.29 0.15 -3.39
CA ALA A 7 5.14 0.82 -2.78
C ALA A 7 4.03 -0.21 -2.55
N ILE A 8 3.65 -0.41 -1.29
CA ILE A 8 2.48 -1.20 -0.91
C ILE A 8 1.39 -0.19 -0.57
N ALA A 9 0.50 0.08 -1.51
CA ALA A 9 -0.43 1.19 -1.42
C ALA A 9 -1.63 1.00 -2.33
N GLY A 10 -2.64 1.83 -2.16
CA GLY A 10 -3.82 1.82 -3.02
C GLY A 10 -3.58 2.53 -4.35
N SER A 11 -4.33 2.10 -5.36
CA SER A 11 -4.42 2.82 -6.63
C SER A 11 -5.44 3.95 -6.49
N GLU A 12 -5.05 5.15 -6.90
CA GLU A 12 -5.94 6.32 -6.92
C GLU A 12 -6.03 6.82 -8.36
N ALA A 13 -7.24 6.78 -8.91
CA ALA A 13 -7.49 6.93 -10.34
C ALA A 13 -7.01 8.25 -10.95
N SER A 14 -7.02 9.35 -10.16
CA SER A 14 -6.60 10.65 -10.68
C SER A 14 -5.08 10.79 -10.81
N GLY A 15 -4.33 9.93 -10.16
CA GLY A 15 -2.86 10.02 -10.13
C GLY A 15 -2.32 11.02 -9.12
N GLY A 16 -3.17 11.66 -8.33
CA GLY A 16 -2.77 12.67 -7.34
C GLY A 16 -2.37 12.11 -5.98
N ALA A 17 -2.51 10.81 -5.76
CA ALA A 17 -2.18 10.16 -4.50
C ALA A 17 -1.89 8.67 -4.76
N GLY A 18 -1.64 7.92 -3.69
CA GLY A 18 -1.51 6.47 -3.74
C GLY A 18 -0.26 5.99 -4.48
N ALA A 19 -0.35 4.78 -5.00
CA ALA A 19 0.76 4.12 -5.69
C ALA A 19 1.24 4.92 -6.91
N GLN A 20 0.35 5.58 -7.62
CA GLN A 20 0.71 6.40 -8.77
C GLN A 20 1.65 7.54 -8.38
N THR A 21 1.33 8.24 -7.30
CA THR A 21 2.19 9.32 -6.78
C THR A 21 3.52 8.76 -6.28
N ASP A 22 3.50 7.63 -5.61
CA ASP A 22 4.73 6.98 -5.13
C ASP A 22 5.65 6.64 -6.30
N LEU A 23 5.13 6.05 -7.36
CA LEU A 23 5.92 5.69 -8.55
C LEU A 23 6.51 6.92 -9.24
N LYS A 24 5.73 7.98 -9.39
CA LYS A 24 6.22 9.24 -9.97
C LYS A 24 7.37 9.83 -9.15
N THR A 25 7.23 9.80 -7.83
CA THR A 25 8.24 10.30 -6.91
C THR A 25 9.52 9.46 -6.99
N PHE A 26 9.39 8.14 -6.98
CA PHE A 26 10.55 7.25 -7.14
C PHE A 26 11.27 7.53 -8.45
N HIS A 27 10.54 7.61 -9.54
CA HIS A 27 11.12 7.88 -10.87
C HIS A 27 11.85 9.22 -10.89
N GLN A 28 11.24 10.25 -10.33
CA GLN A 28 11.82 11.60 -10.28
C GLN A 28 13.14 11.61 -9.51
N LEU A 29 13.29 10.73 -8.52
CA LEU A 29 14.49 10.63 -7.69
C LEU A 29 15.50 9.60 -8.21
N GLY A 30 15.28 9.03 -9.40
CA GLY A 30 16.18 8.04 -9.98
C GLY A 30 16.08 6.64 -9.36
N VAL A 31 14.97 6.35 -8.70
CA VAL A 31 14.72 5.05 -8.07
C VAL A 31 13.77 4.24 -8.95
N PHE A 32 14.08 2.97 -9.15
CA PHE A 32 13.17 2.07 -9.87
C PHE A 32 12.05 1.62 -8.93
N GLY A 33 10.82 1.99 -9.26
CA GLY A 33 9.65 1.70 -8.44
C GLY A 33 8.86 0.50 -8.93
N CYS A 34 8.37 -0.29 -7.98
CA CYS A 34 7.37 -1.33 -8.22
C CYS A 34 6.27 -1.23 -7.17
N THR A 35 5.16 -1.93 -7.38
CA THR A 35 3.99 -1.80 -6.50
C THR A 35 3.37 -3.14 -6.17
N SER A 36 2.78 -3.19 -4.97
CA SER A 36 1.73 -4.13 -4.61
C SER A 36 0.48 -3.30 -4.29
N LEU A 37 -0.55 -3.40 -5.12
CA LEU A 37 -1.78 -2.65 -4.93
C LEU A 37 -2.65 -3.32 -3.88
N THR A 38 -3.06 -2.54 -2.88
CA THR A 38 -3.88 -3.01 -1.76
C THR A 38 -5.37 -2.78 -1.98
N CYS A 39 -5.71 -1.78 -2.76
CA CYS A 39 -7.08 -1.41 -3.07
C CYS A 39 -7.11 -0.54 -4.33
N ILE A 40 -8.31 -0.37 -4.85
CA ILE A 40 -8.55 0.53 -5.97
C ILE A 40 -9.55 1.57 -5.53
N VAL A 41 -9.18 2.84 -5.64
CA VAL A 41 -10.03 3.97 -5.28
C VAL A 41 -10.37 4.77 -6.53
N SER A 42 -11.65 5.01 -6.73
CA SER A 42 -12.17 5.86 -7.78
C SER A 42 -13.15 6.87 -7.21
N PHE A 43 -13.53 7.84 -8.02
CA PHE A 43 -14.48 8.89 -7.65
C PHE A 43 -15.64 8.87 -8.63
N ASP A 44 -16.84 9.19 -8.15
CA ASP A 44 -18.01 9.34 -9.00
C ASP A 44 -18.27 10.84 -9.24
N PRO A 45 -17.92 11.37 -10.43
CA PRO A 45 -18.14 12.78 -10.73
C PRO A 45 -19.63 13.16 -10.86
N HIS A 46 -20.50 12.16 -10.97
CA HIS A 46 -21.94 12.36 -11.10
C HIS A 46 -22.68 12.23 -9.76
N ASN A 47 -21.99 11.86 -8.70
CA ASN A 47 -22.55 11.70 -7.38
C ASN A 47 -21.65 12.37 -6.32
N ASP A 48 -21.49 13.68 -6.47
CA ASP A 48 -20.80 14.53 -5.50
C ASP A 48 -19.36 14.08 -5.20
N TRP A 49 -18.68 13.55 -6.22
CA TRP A 49 -17.31 13.05 -6.11
C TRP A 49 -17.14 11.96 -5.03
N GLY A 50 -18.19 11.18 -4.81
CA GLY A 50 -18.17 10.08 -3.85
C GLY A 50 -17.04 9.12 -4.14
N HIS A 51 -16.33 8.68 -3.11
CA HIS A 51 -15.25 7.72 -3.23
C HIS A 51 -15.80 6.29 -3.27
N ARG A 52 -15.31 5.52 -4.22
CA ARG A 52 -15.52 4.08 -4.26
C ARG A 52 -14.21 3.40 -3.88
N PHE A 53 -14.28 2.55 -2.87
CA PHE A 53 -13.16 1.78 -2.37
C PHE A 53 -13.39 0.30 -2.63
N VAL A 54 -12.46 -0.34 -3.35
CA VAL A 54 -12.50 -1.78 -3.63
C VAL A 54 -11.20 -2.40 -3.15
N PRO A 55 -11.23 -3.22 -2.09
CA PRO A 55 -10.02 -3.90 -1.62
C PRO A 55 -9.58 -4.96 -2.62
N VAL A 56 -8.28 -5.12 -2.76
CA VAL A 56 -7.69 -6.22 -3.51
C VAL A 56 -7.65 -7.44 -2.59
N ASP A 57 -7.88 -8.62 -3.15
CA ASP A 57 -7.83 -9.88 -2.42
C ASP A 57 -6.47 -10.03 -1.71
N PRO A 58 -6.43 -10.41 -0.42
CA PRO A 58 -5.18 -10.54 0.33
C PRO A 58 -4.15 -11.46 -0.32
N GLN A 59 -4.58 -12.55 -0.94
CA GLN A 59 -3.66 -13.44 -1.64
C GLN A 59 -3.01 -12.75 -2.85
N VAL A 60 -3.77 -11.93 -3.56
CA VAL A 60 -3.25 -11.15 -4.70
C VAL A 60 -2.22 -10.12 -4.21
N ILE A 61 -2.46 -9.50 -3.06
CA ILE A 61 -1.49 -8.57 -2.46
C ILE A 61 -0.18 -9.30 -2.15
N HIS A 62 -0.27 -10.45 -1.52
CA HIS A 62 0.90 -11.29 -1.25
C HIS A 62 1.63 -11.67 -2.53
N ASP A 63 0.90 -12.10 -3.56
CA ASP A 63 1.49 -12.52 -4.83
C ASP A 63 2.23 -11.37 -5.52
N GLN A 64 1.71 -10.15 -5.44
CA GLN A 64 2.38 -8.97 -5.99
C GLN A 64 3.70 -8.68 -5.28
N ILE A 65 3.71 -8.78 -3.94
CA ILE A 65 4.94 -8.58 -3.15
C ILE A 65 5.97 -9.63 -3.53
N GLU A 66 5.57 -10.88 -3.57
CA GLU A 66 6.45 -11.99 -3.92
C GLU A 66 7.03 -11.82 -5.32
N ALA A 67 6.20 -11.45 -6.29
CA ALA A 67 6.65 -11.21 -7.66
C ALA A 67 7.67 -10.08 -7.75
N ALA A 68 7.43 -8.97 -7.07
CA ALA A 68 8.35 -7.83 -7.06
C ALA A 68 9.70 -8.21 -6.46
N VAL A 69 9.70 -8.92 -5.34
CA VAL A 69 10.93 -9.38 -4.70
C VAL A 69 11.67 -10.36 -5.59
N ALA A 70 10.97 -11.31 -6.18
CA ALA A 70 11.58 -12.36 -7.01
C ALA A 70 12.21 -11.78 -8.29
N VAL A 71 11.51 -10.87 -8.96
CA VAL A 71 11.99 -10.28 -10.22
C VAL A 71 13.28 -9.48 -10.00
N HIS A 72 13.33 -8.71 -8.93
CA HIS A 72 14.49 -7.82 -8.70
C HIS A 72 15.61 -8.47 -7.89
N GLY A 73 15.33 -9.58 -7.19
CA GLY A 73 16.28 -10.24 -6.31
C GLY A 73 16.58 -9.47 -5.04
N ARG A 74 16.18 -8.20 -4.98
CA ARG A 74 16.31 -7.35 -3.80
C ARG A 74 15.29 -6.21 -3.87
N VAL A 75 14.92 -5.69 -2.72
CA VAL A 75 14.18 -4.43 -2.59
C VAL A 75 14.89 -3.61 -1.53
N ASP A 76 15.34 -2.43 -1.88
CA ASP A 76 16.15 -1.60 -0.98
C ASP A 76 15.29 -0.84 0.03
N ALA A 77 14.07 -0.49 -0.34
CA ALA A 77 13.14 0.20 0.54
C ALA A 77 11.70 -0.14 0.21
N VAL A 78 10.87 -0.15 1.24
CA VAL A 78 9.42 -0.34 1.11
C VAL A 78 8.71 0.87 1.69
N LYS A 79 7.79 1.44 0.91
CA LYS A 79 6.87 2.47 1.41
C LYS A 79 5.49 1.84 1.52
N ILE A 80 4.89 1.97 2.69
CA ILE A 80 3.54 1.47 2.95
C ILE A 80 2.60 2.67 3.04
N GLY A 81 1.62 2.70 2.17
CA GLY A 81 0.56 3.70 2.17
C GLY A 81 -0.75 3.11 2.70
N MET A 82 -1.85 3.44 2.04
CA MET A 82 -3.16 2.97 2.47
C MET A 82 -3.31 1.47 2.30
N LEU A 83 -3.67 0.77 3.37
CA LEU A 83 -3.90 -0.66 3.37
C LEU A 83 -5.40 -1.01 3.33
N GLY A 84 -6.22 -0.22 4.02
CA GLY A 84 -7.67 -0.24 3.87
C GLY A 84 -8.40 -1.24 4.75
N THR A 85 -7.83 -2.40 5.04
CA THR A 85 -8.50 -3.44 5.84
C THR A 85 -7.54 -4.08 6.84
N PRO A 86 -8.05 -4.61 7.97
CA PRO A 86 -7.23 -5.36 8.92
C PRO A 86 -6.56 -6.61 8.31
N THR A 87 -7.24 -7.29 7.41
CA THR A 87 -6.69 -8.47 6.73
C THR A 87 -5.48 -8.11 5.89
N THR A 88 -5.56 -7.02 5.13
CA THR A 88 -4.43 -6.50 4.34
C THR A 88 -3.25 -6.14 5.23
N ILE A 89 -3.51 -5.51 6.38
CA ILE A 89 -2.46 -5.17 7.35
C ILE A 89 -1.76 -6.44 7.83
N GLY A 90 -2.50 -7.49 8.10
CA GLY A 90 -1.94 -8.79 8.48
C GLY A 90 -1.00 -9.37 7.42
N VAL A 91 -1.43 -9.36 6.16
CA VAL A 91 -0.61 -9.84 5.04
C VAL A 91 0.69 -9.03 4.91
N VAL A 92 0.61 -7.72 5.02
CA VAL A 92 1.78 -6.84 4.93
C VAL A 92 2.72 -7.06 6.10
N ALA A 93 2.19 -7.20 7.31
CA ALA A 93 3.00 -7.48 8.49
C ALA A 93 3.78 -8.80 8.35
N GLU A 94 3.13 -9.84 7.83
CA GLU A 94 3.79 -11.13 7.55
C GLU A 94 4.90 -10.98 6.50
N ALA A 95 4.67 -10.19 5.46
CA ALA A 95 5.67 -9.94 4.43
C ALA A 95 6.90 -9.21 4.99
N LEU A 96 6.69 -8.21 5.85
CA LEU A 96 7.79 -7.50 6.51
C LEU A 96 8.63 -8.44 7.37
N GLU A 97 7.99 -9.37 8.03
CA GLU A 97 8.69 -10.39 8.83
C GLU A 97 9.49 -11.36 7.96
N SER A 98 8.87 -11.84 6.88
CA SER A 98 9.47 -12.86 6.01
C SER A 98 10.64 -12.33 5.18
N TYR A 99 10.53 -11.14 4.63
CA TYR A 99 11.54 -10.59 3.71
C TYR A 99 12.57 -9.70 4.39
N GLN A 100 12.27 -9.15 5.56
CA GLN A 100 13.16 -8.29 6.34
C GLN A 100 13.81 -7.19 5.50
N PHE A 101 12.96 -6.35 4.89
CA PHE A 101 13.43 -5.26 4.04
C PHE A 101 14.35 -4.30 4.82
N PRO A 102 15.43 -3.80 4.20
CA PRO A 102 16.38 -2.93 4.90
C PRO A 102 15.78 -1.63 5.42
N LYS A 103 14.82 -1.05 4.69
CA LYS A 103 14.16 0.20 5.05
C LYS A 103 12.68 0.08 4.82
N VAL A 104 11.91 0.42 5.84
CA VAL A 104 10.44 0.44 5.77
C VAL A 104 9.97 1.80 6.23
N ILE A 105 9.17 2.46 5.39
CA ILE A 105 8.56 3.76 5.68
C ILE A 105 7.06 3.56 5.68
N LEU A 106 6.44 3.77 6.83
CA LEU A 106 4.99 3.66 6.97
C LEU A 106 4.37 5.06 6.99
N ASP A 107 3.49 5.30 6.03
CA ASP A 107 2.55 6.43 6.07
C ASP A 107 1.26 5.91 6.69
N PRO A 108 0.95 6.23 7.96
CA PRO A 108 -0.17 5.63 8.66
C PRO A 108 -1.50 6.27 8.26
N VAL A 109 -1.95 5.99 7.06
CA VAL A 109 -3.24 6.45 6.56
C VAL A 109 -4.35 5.74 7.33
N LEU A 110 -5.01 6.47 8.23
CA LEU A 110 -5.97 5.92 9.17
C LEU A 110 -7.40 5.93 8.66
N ILE A 111 -7.73 6.87 7.77
CA ILE A 111 -9.10 7.07 7.30
C ILE A 111 -9.11 6.98 5.77
N CYS A 112 -9.95 6.11 5.25
CA CYS A 112 -10.29 6.08 3.85
C CYS A 112 -11.69 6.66 3.67
N LYS A 113 -11.83 7.66 2.82
CA LYS A 113 -13.16 8.21 2.48
C LYS A 113 -14.01 7.10 1.86
N GLY A 114 -15.25 7.02 2.27
CA GLY A 114 -16.18 5.98 1.80
C GLY A 114 -16.19 4.70 2.63
N GLN A 115 -15.32 4.58 3.65
CA GLN A 115 -15.40 3.46 4.59
C GLN A 115 -16.44 3.72 5.68
N GLU A 116 -17.05 2.63 6.16
CA GLU A 116 -17.89 2.68 7.36
C GLU A 116 -17.04 3.02 8.58
N PRO A 117 -17.57 3.81 9.55
CA PRO A 117 -16.80 4.19 10.74
C PRO A 117 -16.24 3.01 11.54
N GLY A 118 -16.99 1.92 11.66
CA GLY A 118 -16.52 0.71 12.34
C GLY A 118 -15.34 0.06 11.64
N ALA A 119 -15.38 -0.03 10.30
CA ALA A 119 -14.30 -0.60 9.52
C ALA A 119 -13.04 0.26 9.61
N ALA A 120 -13.19 1.59 9.63
CA ALA A 120 -12.05 2.50 9.80
C ALA A 120 -11.38 2.32 11.16
N LEU A 121 -12.16 2.13 12.23
CA LEU A 121 -11.62 1.89 13.58
C LEU A 121 -10.87 0.55 13.65
N ASP A 122 -11.41 -0.51 13.05
CA ASP A 122 -10.76 -1.81 13.02
C ASP A 122 -9.42 -1.75 12.26
N THR A 123 -9.37 -1.00 11.18
CA THR A 123 -8.15 -0.78 10.41
C THR A 123 -7.12 -0.02 11.24
N ASP A 124 -7.52 1.03 11.94
CA ASP A 124 -6.65 1.81 12.82
C ASP A 124 -6.05 0.93 13.92
N ASN A 125 -6.87 0.13 14.58
CA ASN A 125 -6.41 -0.78 15.62
C ASN A 125 -5.41 -1.80 15.07
N ALA A 126 -5.67 -2.37 13.91
CA ALA A 126 -4.76 -3.32 13.28
C ALA A 126 -3.42 -2.67 12.92
N LEU A 127 -3.40 -1.42 12.45
CA LEU A 127 -2.16 -0.68 12.21
C LEU A 127 -1.35 -0.53 13.48
N ARG A 128 -1.99 -0.14 14.57
CA ARG A 128 -1.33 0.06 15.88
C ARG A 128 -0.75 -1.23 16.43
N GLU A 129 -1.49 -2.32 16.32
CA GLU A 129 -1.12 -3.59 16.94
C GLU A 129 -0.12 -4.38 16.10
N LYS A 130 -0.26 -4.36 14.77
CA LYS A 130 0.47 -5.27 13.89
C LYS A 130 1.63 -4.62 13.14
N LEU A 131 1.53 -3.36 12.74
CA LEU A 131 2.54 -2.70 11.91
C LEU A 131 3.42 -1.72 12.65
N LEU A 132 2.85 -0.82 13.46
CA LEU A 132 3.64 0.22 14.12
C LEU A 132 4.77 -0.32 15.01
N PRO A 133 4.62 -1.48 15.69
CA PRO A 133 5.72 -2.05 16.46
C PRO A 133 6.87 -2.60 15.63
N ARG A 134 6.70 -2.73 14.32
CA ARG A 134 7.70 -3.28 13.41
C ARG A 134 8.44 -2.15 12.67
#